data_bebcf90973001022d60dc70ce0a543a9
#
_entry.id   bebcf90973001022d60dc70ce0a543a9
#
_cell.length_a   1.000
_cell.length_b   1.000
_cell.length_c   1.000
_cell.angle_alpha   90.00
_cell.angle_beta   90.00
_cell.angle_gamma   90.00
#
_symmetry.space_group_name_H-M   'P 1'
#
loop_
_entity.id
_entity.type
_entity.pdbx_description
1 polymer ?
#
loop_
_entity_poly.entity_id
_entity_poly.type
_entity_poly.pdbx_seq_one_letter_code
_entity_poly.pdbx_strand_id
1 'polypeptide(L)'
;MKLIIISFMIALAGVQCSKVQAADNVVNVDQVGSGNTTTIVQDGDGHRATVTTGGNSPTDYNVFSILQSGAAKTATVDLKAGINNTFNIQQDGTGNHSASIQNFIGSGNQVNLSQTGAGNHMFNVTNAYNDTNNGNTINATQSGGTGANKRFDLMLSGATGAGVTVNQTNPTTADQGGMNIQCTSCGGNWSYIKY
;
A
#
# COMPACT_ATOMS: atom_id res chain seq x y z
N MET A 1 -10.56 29.37 -0.10
CA MET A 1 -9.90 28.82 -1.31
C MET A 1 -8.42 28.65 -0.97
N LYS A 2 -7.99 27.48 -0.49
CA LYS A 2 -6.59 27.21 -0.15
C LYS A 2 -5.91 26.51 -1.32
N LEU A 3 -4.75 27.03 -1.66
CA LEU A 3 -3.93 26.63 -2.80
C LEU A 3 -3.27 25.28 -2.52
N ILE A 4 -3.53 24.29 -3.36
CA ILE A 4 -2.84 23.02 -3.35
C ILE A 4 -1.53 23.19 -4.09
N ILE A 5 -0.42 23.01 -3.42
CA ILE A 5 0.90 22.98 -4.04
C ILE A 5 1.16 21.54 -4.48
N ILE A 6 1.02 21.28 -5.77
CA ILE A 6 1.48 20.05 -6.39
C ILE A 6 2.91 20.30 -6.85
N SER A 7 3.88 19.74 -6.14
CA SER A 7 5.28 19.76 -6.58
C SER A 7 5.47 18.66 -7.64
N PHE A 8 5.66 19.07 -8.88
CA PHE A 8 5.94 18.17 -10.00
C PHE A 8 7.45 18.15 -10.26
N MET A 9 8.10 17.02 -10.06
CA MET A 9 9.35 16.69 -10.75
C MET A 9 9.05 15.66 -11.82
N ILE A 10 9.14 16.08 -13.08
CA ILE A 10 8.83 15.22 -14.24
C ILE A 10 10.13 14.55 -14.70
N ALA A 11 10.25 13.25 -14.48
CA ALA A 11 11.00 12.39 -15.37
C ALA A 11 9.98 11.48 -16.06
N LEU A 12 9.72 11.71 -17.33
CA LEU A 12 8.77 11.08 -18.27
C LEU A 12 8.04 9.81 -17.77
N ALA A 13 7.10 9.95 -16.87
CA ALA A 13 6.14 8.90 -16.55
C ALA A 13 4.75 9.55 -16.50
N GLY A 14 3.77 8.95 -17.13
CA GLY A 14 2.41 9.46 -17.12
C GLY A 14 1.83 9.43 -15.71
N VAL A 15 1.81 10.57 -15.02
CA VAL A 15 1.07 10.74 -13.78
C VAL A 15 -0.34 11.19 -14.14
N GLN A 16 -1.32 10.34 -13.93
CA GLN A 16 -2.72 10.72 -14.03
C GLN A 16 -3.26 10.97 -12.63
N CYS A 17 -3.44 12.23 -12.27
CA CYS A 17 -4.14 12.63 -11.07
C CYS A 17 -5.58 13.02 -11.46
N SER A 18 -6.52 12.13 -11.24
CA SER A 18 -7.94 12.40 -11.50
C SER A 18 -8.71 12.60 -10.19
N LYS A 19 -9.24 13.80 -10.01
CA LYS A 19 -10.04 14.32 -8.90
C LYS A 19 -9.32 14.47 -7.55
N VAL A 20 -8.97 15.69 -7.24
CA VAL A 20 -8.84 16.17 -5.86
C VAL A 20 -10.07 17.04 -5.58
N GLN A 21 -10.98 16.54 -4.77
CA GLN A 21 -12.14 17.28 -4.32
C GLN A 21 -12.16 17.23 -2.80
N ALA A 22 -11.79 18.31 -2.19
CA ALA A 22 -11.99 18.75 -0.82
C ALA A 22 -10.73 19.31 -0.13
N ALA A 23 -10.94 20.06 0.95
CA ALA A 23 -9.89 20.70 1.73
C ALA A 23 -9.02 19.65 2.45
N ASP A 24 -7.70 19.88 2.48
CA ASP A 24 -6.70 19.13 3.25
C ASP A 24 -6.31 17.71 2.74
N ASN A 25 -6.70 17.32 1.54
CA ASN A 25 -6.14 16.12 0.91
C ASN A 25 -4.71 16.38 0.42
N VAL A 26 -3.81 15.45 0.69
CA VAL A 26 -2.39 15.56 0.35
C VAL A 26 -1.97 14.39 -0.52
N VAL A 27 -1.43 14.71 -1.69
CA VAL A 27 -0.77 13.73 -2.58
C VAL A 27 0.69 14.12 -2.72
N ASN A 28 1.57 13.19 -2.43
CA ASN A 28 3.01 13.34 -2.65
C ASN A 28 3.50 12.19 -3.52
N VAL A 29 4.02 12.50 -4.70
CA VAL A 29 4.58 11.51 -5.63
C VAL A 29 5.99 11.94 -5.99
N ASP A 30 6.96 11.10 -5.62
CA ASP A 30 8.36 11.24 -5.99
C ASP A 30 8.78 9.97 -6.73
N GLN A 31 8.93 10.07 -8.04
CA GLN A 31 9.19 8.92 -8.90
C GLN A 31 10.53 9.08 -9.62
N VAL A 32 11.39 8.11 -9.43
CA VAL A 32 12.63 7.91 -10.19
C VAL A 32 12.48 6.64 -11.00
N GLY A 33 12.97 6.63 -12.24
CA GLY A 33 12.82 5.50 -13.17
C GLY A 33 11.87 5.80 -14.31
N SER A 34 11.69 4.85 -15.20
CA SER A 34 10.92 5.00 -16.43
C SER A 34 9.70 4.07 -16.48
N GLY A 35 8.65 4.47 -17.19
CA GLY A 35 7.46 3.64 -17.39
C GLY A 35 6.60 3.39 -16.14
N ASN A 36 6.85 4.09 -15.03
CA ASN A 36 6.01 3.97 -13.85
C ASN A 36 4.66 4.68 -14.06
N THR A 37 3.60 4.09 -13.55
CA THR A 37 2.25 4.65 -13.58
C THR A 37 1.72 4.82 -12.17
N THR A 38 1.28 6.02 -11.81
CA THR A 38 0.65 6.31 -10.52
C THR A 38 -0.73 6.89 -10.72
N THR A 39 -1.74 6.27 -10.15
CA THR A 39 -3.12 6.76 -10.11
C THR A 39 -3.54 6.90 -8.65
N ILE A 40 -3.92 8.12 -8.24
CA ILE A 40 -4.39 8.40 -6.89
C ILE A 40 -5.73 9.12 -7.00
N VAL A 41 -6.74 8.56 -6.34
CA VAL A 41 -8.08 9.15 -6.23
C VAL A 41 -8.41 9.31 -4.75
N GLN A 42 -8.73 10.52 -4.34
CA GLN A 42 -9.13 10.86 -2.98
C GLN A 42 -10.49 11.56 -3.02
N ASP A 43 -11.50 10.97 -2.35
CA ASP A 43 -12.87 11.47 -2.26
C ASP A 43 -13.27 11.58 -0.78
N GLY A 44 -13.38 12.80 -0.28
CA GLY A 44 -13.56 13.12 1.14
C GLY A 44 -12.44 14.03 1.64
N ASP A 45 -12.29 14.15 2.95
CA ASP A 45 -11.40 15.11 3.58
C ASP A 45 -10.25 14.44 4.36
N GLY A 46 -9.10 15.11 4.38
CA GLY A 46 -7.96 14.71 5.22
C GLY A 46 -7.21 13.47 4.75
N HIS A 47 -7.36 13.07 3.49
CA HIS A 47 -6.62 11.94 2.94
C HIS A 47 -5.16 12.30 2.67
N ARG A 48 -4.28 11.32 2.88
CA ARG A 48 -2.87 11.44 2.54
C ARG A 48 -2.41 10.23 1.75
N ALA A 49 -1.87 10.46 0.57
CA ALA A 49 -1.23 9.43 -0.23
C ALA A 49 0.21 9.82 -0.57
N THR A 50 1.15 8.93 -0.34
CA THR A 50 2.55 9.13 -0.68
C THR A 50 3.06 7.93 -1.47
N VAL A 51 3.64 8.20 -2.63
CA VAL A 51 4.33 7.20 -3.45
C VAL A 51 5.74 7.70 -3.68
N THR A 52 6.72 6.94 -3.24
CA THR A 52 8.14 7.22 -3.46
C THR A 52 8.75 6.03 -4.20
N THR A 53 9.41 6.30 -5.30
CA THR A 53 10.21 5.29 -6.00
C THR A 53 11.63 5.81 -6.18
N GLY A 54 12.59 4.91 -6.12
CA GLY A 54 13.99 5.26 -6.31
C GLY A 54 14.85 4.98 -5.09
N GLY A 55 16.11 5.07 -5.29
CA GLY A 55 17.12 4.73 -4.32
C GLY A 55 18.41 4.36 -5.05
N ASN A 56 18.83 3.11 -4.92
CA ASN A 56 20.12 2.67 -5.45
C ASN A 56 20.02 1.81 -6.73
N SER A 57 18.82 1.58 -7.25
CA SER A 57 18.58 0.67 -8.39
C SER A 57 17.39 1.12 -9.23
N PRO A 58 17.27 0.65 -10.48
CA PRO A 58 16.13 0.96 -11.33
C PRO A 58 14.79 0.63 -10.68
N THR A 59 13.83 1.53 -10.87
CA THR A 59 12.43 1.39 -10.43
C THR A 59 11.52 1.67 -11.62
N ASP A 60 11.50 0.72 -12.57
CA ASP A 60 10.85 0.92 -13.85
C ASP A 60 9.57 0.07 -13.97
N TYR A 61 8.61 0.56 -14.77
CA TYR A 61 7.38 -0.16 -15.12
C TYR A 61 6.53 -0.60 -13.91
N ASN A 62 6.56 0.17 -12.82
CA ASN A 62 5.74 -0.12 -11.67
C ASN A 62 4.38 0.58 -11.75
N VAL A 63 3.35 -0.05 -11.19
CA VAL A 63 1.99 0.47 -11.15
C VAL A 63 1.56 0.71 -9.71
N PHE A 64 1.12 1.92 -9.42
CA PHE A 64 0.58 2.32 -8.13
C PHE A 64 -0.86 2.82 -8.32
N SER A 65 -1.80 2.19 -7.66
CA SER A 65 -3.21 2.59 -7.64
C SER A 65 -3.67 2.77 -6.20
N ILE A 66 -3.99 4.00 -5.81
CA ILE A 66 -4.45 4.33 -4.48
C ILE A 66 -5.81 5.01 -4.58
N LEU A 67 -6.82 4.36 -4.00
CA LEU A 67 -8.17 4.88 -3.90
C LEU A 67 -8.53 5.08 -2.42
N GLN A 68 -8.83 6.30 -2.04
CA GLN A 68 -9.22 6.67 -0.67
C GLN A 68 -10.55 7.40 -0.70
N SER A 69 -11.53 6.94 0.11
CA SER A 69 -12.85 7.58 0.20
C SER A 69 -13.40 7.58 1.63
N GLY A 70 -14.27 8.55 1.93
CA GLY A 70 -14.90 8.71 3.23
C GLY A 70 -14.05 9.52 4.22
N ALA A 71 -13.85 9.05 5.47
CA ALA A 71 -13.04 9.75 6.46
C ALA A 71 -11.53 9.68 6.15
N ALA A 72 -10.72 10.43 6.86
CA ALA A 72 -9.27 10.54 6.65
C ALA A 72 -8.57 9.18 6.53
N LYS A 73 -7.76 9.00 5.50
CA LYS A 73 -6.98 7.79 5.20
C LYS A 73 -5.52 8.14 4.96
N THR A 74 -4.66 7.18 5.25
CA THR A 74 -3.24 7.31 4.92
C THR A 74 -2.77 6.11 4.13
N ALA A 75 -2.10 6.34 3.01
CA ALA A 75 -1.43 5.31 2.23
C ALA A 75 -0.01 5.76 1.89
N THR A 76 0.95 4.90 2.15
CA THR A 76 2.36 5.14 1.84
C THR A 76 2.93 3.94 1.12
N VAL A 77 3.55 4.16 -0.03
CA VAL A 77 4.32 3.15 -0.76
C VAL A 77 5.72 3.72 -1.01
N ASP A 78 6.71 3.04 -0.49
CA ASP A 78 8.13 3.35 -0.67
C ASP A 78 8.84 2.15 -1.32
N LEU A 79 9.04 2.23 -2.63
CA LEU A 79 9.74 1.24 -3.45
C LEU A 79 11.18 1.69 -3.68
N LYS A 80 12.12 1.04 -3.03
CA LYS A 80 13.56 1.38 -3.13
C LYS A 80 14.21 0.87 -4.41
N ALA A 81 13.79 -0.29 -4.88
CA ALA A 81 14.31 -0.90 -6.12
C ALA A 81 13.35 -1.97 -6.64
N GLY A 82 13.29 -2.12 -7.95
CA GLY A 82 12.54 -3.19 -8.60
C GLY A 82 11.68 -2.73 -9.78
N ILE A 83 11.33 -3.69 -10.61
CA ILE A 83 10.59 -3.47 -11.84
C ILE A 83 9.31 -4.31 -11.86
N ASN A 84 8.31 -3.86 -12.61
CA ASN A 84 7.05 -4.61 -12.83
C ASN A 84 6.30 -4.95 -11.53
N ASN A 85 6.36 -4.10 -10.51
CA ASN A 85 5.55 -4.28 -9.31
C ASN A 85 4.20 -3.58 -9.45
N THR A 86 3.17 -4.16 -8.82
CA THR A 86 1.82 -3.59 -8.78
C THR A 86 1.36 -3.42 -7.34
N PHE A 87 0.98 -2.22 -6.98
CA PHE A 87 0.45 -1.88 -5.65
C PHE A 87 -0.95 -1.27 -5.81
N ASN A 88 -1.96 -2.02 -5.38
CA ASN A 88 -3.36 -1.58 -5.38
C ASN A 88 -3.81 -1.43 -3.92
N ILE A 89 -4.13 -0.20 -3.52
CA ILE A 89 -4.59 0.12 -2.18
C ILE A 89 -5.96 0.80 -2.29
N GLN A 90 -6.97 0.15 -1.71
CA GLN A 90 -8.30 0.70 -1.58
C GLN A 90 -8.64 0.88 -0.10
N GLN A 91 -9.00 2.10 0.28
CA GLN A 91 -9.40 2.45 1.64
C GLN A 91 -10.72 3.20 1.58
N ASP A 92 -11.78 2.65 2.20
CA ASP A 92 -13.12 3.20 2.14
C ASP A 92 -13.83 3.14 3.51
N GLY A 93 -14.80 4.02 3.70
CA GLY A 93 -15.65 4.05 4.90
C GLY A 93 -15.29 5.15 5.90
N THR A 94 -15.90 5.07 7.08
CA THR A 94 -15.79 6.12 8.10
C THR A 94 -14.64 5.93 9.09
N GLY A 95 -13.94 4.80 9.05
CA GLY A 95 -12.74 4.55 9.85
C GLY A 95 -11.51 5.25 9.27
N ASN A 96 -10.56 5.60 10.13
CA ASN A 96 -9.25 6.13 9.72
C ASN A 96 -8.32 4.96 9.39
N HIS A 97 -8.23 4.59 8.10
CA HIS A 97 -7.41 3.47 7.67
C HIS A 97 -5.98 3.91 7.37
N SER A 98 -5.04 3.03 7.64
CA SER A 98 -3.62 3.25 7.34
C SER A 98 -3.03 2.05 6.61
N ALA A 99 -2.36 2.30 5.50
CA ALA A 99 -1.58 1.33 4.74
C ALA A 99 -0.15 1.84 4.58
N SER A 100 0.82 0.99 4.85
CA SER A 100 2.23 1.34 4.73
C SER A 100 3.00 0.19 4.11
N ILE A 101 3.65 0.44 2.98
CA ILE A 101 4.57 -0.48 2.33
C ILE A 101 5.90 0.24 2.29
N GLN A 102 6.88 -0.23 3.07
CA GLN A 102 8.11 0.52 3.30
C GLN A 102 9.35 -0.27 2.91
N ASN A 103 10.34 0.46 2.38
CA ASN A 103 11.64 -0.06 1.99
C ASN A 103 11.54 -1.28 1.06
N PHE A 104 10.54 -1.32 0.20
CA PHE A 104 10.30 -2.49 -0.62
C PHE A 104 11.38 -2.61 -1.70
N ILE A 105 11.94 -3.81 -1.83
CA ILE A 105 12.94 -4.15 -2.84
C ILE A 105 12.51 -5.44 -3.51
N GLY A 106 12.45 -5.46 -4.84
CA GLY A 106 12.13 -6.65 -5.60
C GLY A 106 11.27 -6.38 -6.82
N SER A 107 11.11 -7.40 -7.65
CA SER A 107 10.45 -7.27 -8.95
C SER A 107 9.29 -8.23 -9.11
N GLY A 108 8.30 -7.85 -9.93
CA GLY A 108 7.16 -8.69 -10.25
C GLY A 108 6.22 -8.97 -9.08
N ASN A 109 6.25 -8.16 -8.03
CA ASN A 109 5.37 -8.35 -6.88
C ASN A 109 4.02 -7.68 -7.10
N GLN A 110 2.98 -8.27 -6.52
CA GLN A 110 1.64 -7.72 -6.50
C GLN A 110 1.14 -7.58 -5.07
N VAL A 111 0.72 -6.40 -4.69
CA VAL A 111 0.08 -6.12 -3.39
C VAL A 111 -1.31 -5.56 -3.65
N ASN A 112 -2.33 -6.27 -3.18
CA ASN A 112 -3.72 -5.85 -3.23
C ASN A 112 -4.25 -5.73 -1.80
N LEU A 113 -4.57 -4.52 -1.39
CA LEU A 113 -5.10 -4.21 -0.07
C LEU A 113 -6.47 -3.56 -0.18
N SER A 114 -7.44 -4.10 0.57
CA SER A 114 -8.76 -3.47 0.78
C SER A 114 -9.01 -3.28 2.26
N GLN A 115 -9.21 -2.04 2.69
CA GLN A 115 -9.58 -1.68 4.06
C GLN A 115 -10.92 -0.93 4.02
N THR A 116 -11.94 -1.45 4.72
CA THR A 116 -13.29 -0.91 4.63
C THR A 116 -13.99 -0.86 5.99
N GLY A 117 -14.99 0.03 6.11
CA GLY A 117 -15.84 0.08 7.29
C GLY A 117 -15.53 1.21 8.25
N ALA A 118 -16.01 1.10 9.48
CA ALA A 118 -15.92 2.14 10.51
C ALA A 118 -14.79 1.89 11.54
N GLY A 119 -14.18 0.72 11.53
CA GLY A 119 -12.99 0.43 12.35
C GLY A 119 -11.74 1.09 11.78
N ASN A 120 -10.79 1.46 12.63
CA ASN A 120 -9.50 1.98 12.20
C ASN A 120 -8.58 0.80 11.86
N HIS A 121 -8.31 0.58 10.58
CA HIS A 121 -7.51 -0.55 10.14
C HIS A 121 -6.08 -0.13 9.81
N MET A 122 -5.14 -1.01 10.14
CA MET A 122 -3.72 -0.79 9.86
C MET A 122 -3.13 -2.03 9.17
N PHE A 123 -2.45 -1.80 8.05
CA PHE A 123 -1.74 -2.84 7.33
C PHE A 123 -0.34 -2.34 6.96
N ASN A 124 0.67 -3.06 7.43
CA ASN A 124 2.06 -2.72 7.17
C ASN A 124 2.76 -3.87 6.45
N VAL A 125 3.48 -3.55 5.39
CA VAL A 125 4.45 -4.44 4.76
C VAL A 125 5.82 -3.79 4.87
N THR A 126 6.77 -4.50 5.45
CA THR A 126 8.14 -4.03 5.61
C THR A 126 9.11 -5.05 5.02
N ASN A 127 10.08 -4.57 4.26
CA ASN A 127 11.19 -5.41 3.84
C ASN A 127 12.24 -5.45 4.95
N ALA A 128 12.58 -6.66 5.39
CA ALA A 128 13.64 -6.84 6.36
C ALA A 128 15.01 -6.85 5.66
N TYR A 129 16.00 -6.20 6.27
CA TYR A 129 17.40 -6.27 5.89
C TYR A 129 17.73 -5.83 4.44
N ASN A 130 16.85 -5.10 3.77
CA ASN A 130 16.96 -4.74 2.36
C ASN A 130 17.11 -5.95 1.40
N ASP A 131 16.55 -7.08 1.77
CA ASP A 131 16.55 -8.28 0.94
C ASP A 131 15.63 -8.12 -0.26
N THR A 132 15.95 -8.81 -1.34
CA THR A 132 15.14 -8.79 -2.55
C THR A 132 13.97 -9.76 -2.45
N ASN A 133 12.76 -9.27 -2.67
CA ASN A 133 11.52 -10.04 -2.66
C ASN A 133 10.93 -10.06 -4.07
N ASN A 134 10.78 -11.22 -4.69
CA ASN A 134 10.40 -11.32 -6.10
C ASN A 134 9.15 -12.17 -6.33
N GLY A 135 8.30 -11.74 -7.26
CA GLY A 135 7.16 -12.52 -7.74
C GLY A 135 6.14 -12.88 -6.65
N ASN A 136 6.09 -12.12 -5.55
CA ASN A 136 5.17 -12.40 -4.47
C ASN A 136 3.80 -11.77 -4.74
N THR A 137 2.75 -12.44 -4.25
CA THR A 137 1.38 -11.91 -4.29
C THR A 137 0.85 -11.77 -2.87
N ILE A 138 0.50 -10.56 -2.48
CA ILE A 138 -0.07 -10.25 -1.17
C ILE A 138 -1.50 -9.76 -1.39
N ASN A 139 -2.48 -10.51 -0.87
CA ASN A 139 -3.89 -10.13 -0.89
C ASN A 139 -4.37 -9.92 0.55
N ALA A 140 -4.79 -8.71 0.88
CA ALA A 140 -5.23 -8.38 2.22
C ALA A 140 -6.60 -7.72 2.22
N THR A 141 -7.49 -8.18 3.09
CA THR A 141 -8.79 -7.59 3.34
C THR A 141 -8.96 -7.35 4.84
N GLN A 142 -9.24 -6.12 5.20
CA GLN A 142 -9.57 -5.74 6.57
C GLN A 142 -10.89 -4.98 6.57
N SER A 143 -11.86 -5.45 7.36
CA SER A 143 -13.13 -4.75 7.51
C SER A 143 -13.69 -4.89 8.92
N GLY A 144 -14.48 -3.91 9.34
CA GLY A 144 -15.10 -3.95 10.66
C GLY A 144 -15.89 -2.70 10.99
N GLY A 145 -16.76 -2.83 11.99
CA GLY A 145 -17.53 -1.72 12.55
C GLY A 145 -16.71 -0.83 13.49
N THR A 146 -17.37 0.12 14.12
CA THR A 146 -16.75 1.00 15.12
C THR A 146 -16.14 0.17 16.26
N GLY A 147 -14.87 0.41 16.56
CA GLY A 147 -14.12 -0.34 17.58
C GLY A 147 -13.58 -1.70 17.11
N ALA A 148 -14.00 -2.20 15.96
CA ALA A 148 -13.47 -3.44 15.37
C ALA A 148 -12.20 -3.16 14.54
N ASN A 149 -11.20 -2.59 15.16
CA ASN A 149 -9.94 -2.22 14.53
C ASN A 149 -9.15 -3.47 14.13
N LYS A 150 -8.58 -3.46 12.93
CA LYS A 150 -7.74 -4.54 12.42
C LYS A 150 -6.31 -4.05 12.29
N ARG A 151 -5.37 -4.89 12.70
CA ARG A 151 -3.96 -4.62 12.49
C ARG A 151 -3.27 -5.87 11.97
N PHE A 152 -2.45 -5.69 10.96
CA PHE A 152 -1.59 -6.74 10.44
C PHE A 152 -0.24 -6.15 10.02
N ASP A 153 0.83 -6.76 10.48
CA ASP A 153 2.20 -6.40 10.14
C ASP A 153 2.84 -7.61 9.43
N LEU A 154 3.32 -7.42 8.22
CA LEU A 154 4.01 -8.41 7.41
C LEU A 154 5.45 -7.97 7.21
N MET A 155 6.39 -8.82 7.58
CA MET A 155 7.80 -8.64 7.29
C MET A 155 8.25 -9.66 6.26
N LEU A 156 8.80 -9.19 5.15
CA LEU A 156 9.37 -10.03 4.11
C LEU A 156 10.89 -9.94 4.13
N SER A 157 11.57 -11.06 3.91
CA SER A 157 13.02 -11.13 3.78
C SER A 157 13.38 -12.23 2.79
N GLY A 158 13.85 -11.87 1.61
CA GLY A 158 14.25 -12.81 0.57
C GLY A 158 13.13 -13.72 0.03
N ALA A 159 11.85 -13.33 0.19
CA ALA A 159 10.73 -14.14 -0.26
C ALA A 159 10.62 -14.15 -1.78
N THR A 160 10.40 -15.32 -2.37
CA THR A 160 10.24 -15.48 -3.83
C THR A 160 9.05 -16.37 -4.15
N GLY A 161 8.11 -15.87 -4.96
CA GLY A 161 6.92 -16.60 -5.36
C GLY A 161 5.95 -16.92 -4.22
N ALA A 162 6.01 -16.16 -3.11
CA ALA A 162 5.12 -16.36 -1.98
C ALA A 162 3.73 -15.78 -2.25
N GLY A 163 2.68 -16.55 -1.92
CA GLY A 163 1.31 -16.10 -1.87
C GLY A 163 0.89 -15.83 -0.42
N VAL A 164 0.60 -14.58 -0.08
CA VAL A 164 0.14 -14.20 1.26
C VAL A 164 -1.31 -13.74 1.19
N THR A 165 -2.18 -14.38 1.96
CA THR A 165 -3.58 -14.00 2.09
C THR A 165 -3.89 -13.58 3.51
N VAL A 166 -4.39 -12.37 3.69
CA VAL A 166 -4.83 -11.83 4.98
C VAL A 166 -6.31 -11.50 4.90
N ASN A 167 -7.10 -12.08 5.79
CA ASN A 167 -8.53 -11.81 5.88
C ASN A 167 -8.92 -11.56 7.34
N GLN A 168 -9.22 -10.32 7.67
CA GLN A 168 -9.66 -9.86 9.00
C GLN A 168 -10.99 -9.14 8.83
N THR A 169 -12.08 -9.89 8.83
CA THR A 169 -13.41 -9.36 8.45
C THR A 169 -14.46 -9.46 9.54
N ASN A 170 -14.09 -9.87 10.76
CA ASN A 170 -15.05 -9.88 11.86
C ASN A 170 -15.60 -8.47 12.13
N PRO A 171 -16.93 -8.27 12.05
CA PRO A 171 -17.51 -6.93 12.12
C PRO A 171 -17.49 -6.31 13.54
N THR A 172 -17.30 -7.08 14.58
CA THR A 172 -17.50 -6.65 15.97
C THR A 172 -16.26 -6.68 16.85
N THR A 173 -15.22 -7.44 16.46
CA THR A 173 -14.03 -7.60 17.28
C THR A 173 -12.80 -6.96 16.64
N ALA A 174 -11.93 -6.41 17.48
CA ALA A 174 -10.62 -5.95 17.07
C ALA A 174 -9.69 -7.16 16.88
N ASP A 175 -8.93 -7.17 15.79
CA ASP A 175 -7.95 -8.19 15.51
C ASP A 175 -6.57 -7.58 15.30
N GLN A 176 -5.59 -8.22 15.88
CA GLN A 176 -4.19 -7.89 15.65
C GLN A 176 -3.45 -9.13 15.20
N GLY A 177 -2.64 -8.99 14.18
CA GLY A 177 -1.83 -10.07 13.66
C GLY A 177 -0.47 -9.58 13.17
N GLY A 178 0.50 -10.45 13.18
CA GLY A 178 1.82 -10.21 12.64
C GLY A 178 2.34 -11.48 11.96
N MET A 179 2.95 -11.32 10.80
CA MET A 179 3.59 -12.41 10.09
C MET A 179 5.00 -11.98 9.70
N ASN A 180 5.94 -12.81 10.04
CA ASN A 180 7.32 -12.65 9.61
C ASN A 180 7.69 -13.81 8.67
N ILE A 181 7.88 -13.49 7.40
CA ILE A 181 8.34 -14.45 6.40
C ILE A 181 9.82 -14.15 6.16
N GLN A 182 10.67 -14.92 6.78
CA GLN A 182 12.11 -14.86 6.59
C GLN A 182 12.57 -16.14 5.92
N CYS A 183 12.88 -16.03 4.63
CA CYS A 183 13.46 -17.16 3.93
C CYS A 183 14.25 -16.72 2.71
N THR A 184 15.37 -17.37 2.53
CA THR A 184 16.18 -17.24 1.32
C THR A 184 15.65 -18.23 0.29
N SER A 185 15.10 -17.75 -0.82
CA SER A 185 14.58 -18.58 -1.91
C SER A 185 13.37 -19.45 -1.54
N CYS A 186 12.52 -19.02 -0.61
CA CYS A 186 11.28 -19.74 -0.36
C CYS A 186 10.10 -19.14 -1.12
N GLY A 187 9.28 -20.03 -1.64
CA GLY A 187 7.95 -19.74 -2.14
C GLY A 187 6.92 -20.52 -1.32
N GLY A 188 5.65 -20.28 -1.56
CA GLY A 188 4.55 -20.99 -0.92
C GLY A 188 3.40 -20.06 -0.54
N ASN A 189 2.28 -20.66 -0.15
CA ASN A 189 1.08 -19.93 0.20
C ASN A 189 0.93 -19.84 1.72
N TRP A 190 0.69 -18.65 2.20
CA TRP A 190 0.50 -18.33 3.61
C TRP A 190 -0.85 -17.66 3.80
N SER A 191 -1.59 -18.08 4.81
CA SER A 191 -2.93 -17.55 5.05
C SER A 191 -3.10 -17.16 6.52
N TYR A 192 -3.56 -15.95 6.75
CA TYR A 192 -4.03 -15.47 8.05
C TYR A 192 -5.49 -15.06 7.91
N ILE A 193 -6.38 -15.86 8.46
CA ILE A 193 -7.83 -15.66 8.38
C ILE A 193 -8.40 -15.54 9.80
N LYS A 194 -9.12 -14.46 10.04
CA LYS A 194 -9.81 -14.20 11.30
C LYS A 194 -11.24 -13.73 11.01
N TYR A 195 -12.18 -14.51 11.47
CA TYR A 195 -13.63 -14.24 11.35
C TYR A 195 -14.19 -13.63 12.62
#